data_b3427171b9f433e9b8492d99333f1f11
#
_entry.id   b3427171b9f433e9b8492d99333f1f11
#
_cell.length_a   1.000
_cell.length_b   1.000
_cell.length_c   1.000
_cell.angle_alpha   90.00
_cell.angle_beta   90.00
_cell.angle_gamma   90.00
#
_symmetry.space_group_name_H-M   'P 1'
#
loop_
_entity.id
_entity.type
_entity.pdbx_description
1 polymer ?
#
loop_
_entity_poly.entity_id
_entity_poly.type
_entity_poly.pdbx_seq_one_letter_code
_entity_poly.pdbx_strand_id
1 'polypeptide(L)'
;MHAPEVSLFNTIIIICFVLGVIIALFIISLVKQHRRNIELYKSKIAAEINTLENERARISADLHDDLGPILSAIKFKIDGVETDNAGFSLLKEAETYIDEVISKLRLIANNLLPPTLMRKGIVFTVEEFIQQMAGNNKMKINFSYNDVPSLEPNLSVNLFRIIKEIIHNAVKHSHAQNMNISLIAANNKLQLICSDNGGGFNYSHAQKAQTGLGLRNIWSRTELLKGELFVESEAGEGTYYCIELPLKIMT
;
A
#
# COMPACT_ATOMS: atom_id res chain seq x y z
N MET A 1 -35.57 -59.06 27.69
CA MET A 1 -35.81 -58.06 26.64
C MET A 1 -36.35 -58.81 25.41
N HIS A 2 -37.48 -58.40 24.90
CA HIS A 2 -38.12 -59.05 23.76
C HIS A 2 -37.32 -58.72 22.47
N ALA A 3 -37.08 -59.73 21.62
CA ALA A 3 -36.34 -59.60 20.35
C ALA A 3 -36.71 -58.38 19.47
N PRO A 4 -37.99 -57.93 19.42
CA PRO A 4 -38.36 -56.74 18.65
C PRO A 4 -37.85 -55.41 19.23
N GLU A 5 -37.65 -55.28 20.55
CA GLU A 5 -37.12 -54.07 21.19
C GLU A 5 -35.64 -53.85 20.89
N VAL A 6 -34.83 -54.92 20.86
CA VAL A 6 -33.42 -54.88 20.47
C VAL A 6 -33.23 -54.49 19.00
N SER A 7 -34.10 -54.98 18.13
CA SER A 7 -34.10 -54.64 16.71
C SER A 7 -34.47 -53.16 16.47
N LEU A 8 -35.46 -52.63 17.17
CA LEU A 8 -35.85 -51.23 17.09
C LEU A 8 -34.70 -50.28 17.58
N PHE A 9 -34.09 -50.66 18.71
CA PHE A 9 -32.95 -49.89 19.30
C PHE A 9 -31.76 -49.81 18.32
N ASN A 10 -31.36 -50.94 17.74
CA ASN A 10 -30.27 -50.98 16.75
C ASN A 10 -30.60 -50.18 15.51
N THR A 11 -31.84 -50.18 15.03
CA THR A 11 -32.27 -49.38 13.87
C THR A 11 -32.17 -47.88 14.15
N ILE A 12 -32.57 -47.44 15.36
CA ILE A 12 -32.44 -46.02 15.76
C ILE A 12 -30.97 -45.60 15.83
N ILE A 13 -30.07 -46.43 16.38
CA ILE A 13 -28.64 -46.16 16.43
C ILE A 13 -28.05 -45.98 15.02
N ILE A 14 -28.41 -46.87 14.09
CA ILE A 14 -27.95 -46.78 12.71
C ILE A 14 -28.42 -45.50 12.05
N ILE A 15 -29.71 -45.13 12.22
CA ILE A 15 -30.26 -43.89 11.66
C ILE A 15 -29.51 -42.67 12.23
N CYS A 16 -29.32 -42.62 13.58
CA CYS A 16 -28.59 -41.53 14.22
C CYS A 16 -27.12 -41.43 13.72
N PHE A 17 -26.46 -42.57 13.53
CA PHE A 17 -25.11 -42.62 12.98
C PHE A 17 -25.06 -42.11 11.54
N VAL A 18 -25.94 -42.56 10.66
CA VAL A 18 -26.04 -42.11 9.27
C VAL A 18 -26.33 -40.60 9.21
N LEU A 19 -27.25 -40.11 10.03
CA LEU A 19 -27.57 -38.69 10.11
C LEU A 19 -26.38 -37.88 10.58
N GLY A 20 -25.64 -38.36 11.57
CA GLY A 20 -24.40 -37.75 12.07
C GLY A 20 -23.33 -37.63 10.98
N VAL A 21 -23.15 -38.69 10.17
CA VAL A 21 -22.20 -38.67 9.04
C VAL A 21 -22.64 -37.66 7.96
N ILE A 22 -23.91 -37.59 7.63
CA ILE A 22 -24.45 -36.64 6.64
C ILE A 22 -24.20 -35.20 7.13
N ILE A 23 -24.50 -34.89 8.39
CA ILE A 23 -24.28 -33.55 8.98
C ILE A 23 -22.80 -33.23 8.97
N ALA A 24 -21.90 -34.15 9.33
CA ALA A 24 -20.47 -33.94 9.31
C ALA A 24 -19.97 -33.62 7.87
N LEU A 25 -20.38 -34.38 6.88
CA LEU A 25 -20.04 -34.13 5.47
C LEU A 25 -20.57 -32.79 4.99
N PHE A 26 -21.77 -32.41 5.39
CA PHE A 26 -22.35 -31.09 5.07
C PHE A 26 -21.55 -29.95 5.68
N ILE A 27 -21.17 -30.04 6.96
CA ILE A 27 -20.34 -29.04 7.63
C ILE A 27 -18.97 -28.93 6.95
N ILE A 28 -18.31 -30.03 6.62
CA ILE A 28 -17.04 -30.05 5.90
C ILE A 28 -17.19 -29.36 4.54
N SER A 29 -18.27 -29.63 3.81
CA SER A 29 -18.56 -28.99 2.52
C SER A 29 -18.74 -27.48 2.67
N LEU A 30 -19.50 -27.01 3.68
CA LEU A 30 -19.69 -25.59 3.97
C LEU A 30 -18.38 -24.88 4.30
N VAL A 31 -17.54 -25.48 5.16
CA VAL A 31 -16.24 -24.93 5.53
C VAL A 31 -15.32 -24.83 4.31
N LYS A 32 -15.29 -25.88 3.48
CA LYS A 32 -14.49 -25.90 2.24
C LYS A 32 -14.97 -24.82 1.26
N GLN A 33 -16.27 -24.68 1.08
CA GLN A 33 -16.86 -23.64 0.23
C GLN A 33 -16.55 -22.24 0.75
N HIS A 34 -16.67 -22.02 2.06
CA HIS A 34 -16.35 -20.73 2.68
C HIS A 34 -14.87 -20.35 2.49
N ARG A 35 -13.94 -21.29 2.73
CA ARG A 35 -12.50 -21.08 2.48
C ARG A 35 -12.24 -20.72 1.01
N ARG A 36 -12.84 -21.46 0.07
CA ARG A 36 -12.68 -21.18 -1.36
C ARG A 36 -13.19 -19.79 -1.75
N ASN A 37 -14.32 -19.36 -1.18
CA ASN A 37 -14.86 -18.03 -1.43
C ASN A 37 -13.92 -16.93 -0.90
N ILE A 38 -13.31 -17.13 0.28
CA ILE A 38 -12.32 -16.19 0.83
C ILE A 38 -11.09 -16.11 -0.09
N GLU A 39 -10.56 -17.24 -0.56
CA GLU A 39 -9.41 -17.26 -1.48
C GLU A 39 -9.73 -16.56 -2.80
N LEU A 40 -10.91 -16.78 -3.38
CA LEU A 40 -11.36 -16.10 -4.59
C LEU A 40 -11.51 -14.59 -4.36
N TYR A 41 -12.05 -14.18 -3.23
CA TYR A 41 -12.17 -12.77 -2.88
C TYR A 41 -10.80 -12.09 -2.73
N LYS A 42 -9.85 -12.76 -2.05
CA LYS A 42 -8.48 -12.28 -1.89
C LYS A 42 -7.76 -12.16 -3.24
N SER A 43 -7.88 -13.17 -4.10
CA SER A 43 -7.28 -13.15 -5.44
C SER A 43 -7.86 -12.04 -6.32
N LYS A 44 -9.17 -11.76 -6.20
CA LYS A 44 -9.82 -10.65 -6.90
C LYS A 44 -9.26 -9.30 -6.45
N ILE A 45 -9.16 -9.07 -5.13
CA ILE A 45 -8.57 -7.83 -4.60
C ILE A 45 -7.13 -7.67 -5.06
N ALA A 46 -6.33 -8.74 -5.01
CA ALA A 46 -4.95 -8.72 -5.47
C ALA A 46 -4.83 -8.34 -6.96
N ALA A 47 -5.69 -8.92 -7.81
CA ALA A 47 -5.73 -8.59 -9.24
C ALA A 47 -6.13 -7.13 -9.47
N GLU A 48 -7.12 -6.63 -8.73
CA GLU A 48 -7.57 -5.24 -8.81
C GLU A 48 -6.48 -4.25 -8.39
N ILE A 49 -5.77 -4.51 -7.29
CA ILE A 49 -4.62 -3.71 -6.85
C ILE A 49 -3.53 -3.70 -7.93
N ASN A 50 -3.16 -4.85 -8.48
CA ASN A 50 -2.14 -4.93 -9.52
C ASN A 50 -2.54 -4.18 -10.78
N THR A 51 -3.80 -4.28 -11.22
CA THR A 51 -4.30 -3.54 -12.38
C THR A 51 -4.23 -2.03 -12.14
N LEU A 52 -4.63 -1.56 -10.97
CA LEU A 52 -4.56 -0.14 -10.60
C LEU A 52 -3.12 0.37 -10.55
N GLU A 53 -2.18 -0.41 -9.98
CA GLU A 53 -0.78 0.02 -9.92
C GLU A 53 -0.12 0.02 -11.30
N ASN A 54 -0.43 -0.96 -12.17
CA ASN A 54 0.05 -0.97 -13.55
C ASN A 54 -0.47 0.24 -14.33
N GLU A 55 -1.74 0.58 -14.18
CA GLU A 55 -2.32 1.76 -14.83
C GLU A 55 -1.71 3.08 -14.30
N ARG A 56 -1.48 3.17 -13.00
CA ARG A 56 -0.77 4.32 -12.40
C ARG A 56 0.66 4.45 -12.92
N ALA A 57 1.37 3.33 -13.04
CA ALA A 57 2.72 3.31 -13.60
C ALA A 57 2.71 3.77 -15.06
N ARG A 58 1.77 3.27 -15.87
CA ARG A 58 1.60 3.68 -17.27
C ARG A 58 1.33 5.17 -17.39
N ILE A 59 0.33 5.68 -16.69
CA ILE A 59 -0.02 7.11 -16.73
C ILE A 59 1.16 7.97 -16.25
N SER A 60 1.88 7.57 -15.20
CA SER A 60 3.05 8.30 -14.72
C SER A 60 4.16 8.37 -15.77
N ALA A 61 4.40 7.28 -16.50
CA ALA A 61 5.37 7.23 -17.59
C ALA A 61 4.92 8.12 -18.75
N ASP A 62 3.66 8.00 -19.21
CA ASP A 62 3.10 8.81 -20.31
C ASP A 62 3.21 10.33 -20.00
N LEU A 63 2.91 10.72 -18.75
CA LEU A 63 3.04 12.12 -18.32
C LEU A 63 4.50 12.62 -18.35
N HIS A 64 5.44 11.78 -17.97
CA HIS A 64 6.84 12.14 -17.90
C HIS A 64 7.50 12.14 -19.28
N ASP A 65 7.25 11.10 -20.08
CA ASP A 65 7.98 10.84 -21.32
C ASP A 65 7.37 11.56 -22.53
N ASP A 66 6.05 11.76 -22.53
CA ASP A 66 5.37 12.42 -23.64
C ASP A 66 5.21 13.93 -23.41
N LEU A 67 4.67 14.35 -22.26
CA LEU A 67 4.35 15.76 -22.03
C LEU A 67 5.54 16.59 -21.54
N GLY A 68 6.46 16.02 -20.81
CA GLY A 68 7.65 16.71 -20.31
C GLY A 68 8.51 17.31 -21.43
N PRO A 69 8.94 16.51 -22.42
CA PRO A 69 9.70 17.00 -23.58
C PRO A 69 8.97 18.05 -24.42
N ILE A 70 7.65 17.87 -24.63
CA ILE A 70 6.84 18.81 -25.42
C ILE A 70 6.82 20.19 -24.76
N LEU A 71 6.55 20.26 -23.45
CA LEU A 71 6.54 21.51 -22.71
C LEU A 71 7.92 22.19 -22.68
N SER A 72 8.99 21.38 -22.52
CA SER A 72 10.37 21.88 -22.58
C SER A 72 10.71 22.44 -23.98
N ALA A 73 10.24 21.79 -25.04
CA ALA A 73 10.44 22.27 -26.40
C ALA A 73 9.65 23.57 -26.68
N ILE A 74 8.43 23.70 -26.15
CA ILE A 74 7.65 24.95 -26.24
C ILE A 74 8.38 26.08 -25.52
N LYS A 75 8.86 25.82 -24.28
CA LYS A 75 9.63 26.80 -23.51
C LYS A 75 10.85 27.27 -24.29
N PHE A 76 11.64 26.32 -24.84
CA PHE A 76 12.83 26.65 -25.64
C PHE A 76 12.49 27.51 -26.88
N LYS A 77 11.35 27.27 -27.55
CA LYS A 77 10.89 28.10 -28.68
C LYS A 77 10.49 29.52 -28.25
N ILE A 78 9.88 29.65 -27.07
CA ILE A 78 9.51 30.97 -26.51
C ILE A 78 10.76 31.78 -26.17
N ASP A 79 11.77 31.13 -25.54
CA ASP A 79 13.05 31.75 -25.21
C ASP A 79 13.78 32.32 -26.46
N GLY A 80 13.55 31.77 -27.65
CA GLY A 80 14.18 32.17 -28.92
C GLY A 80 13.41 33.23 -29.68
N VAL A 81 12.30 33.76 -29.19
CA VAL A 81 11.49 34.80 -29.92
C VAL A 81 12.00 36.18 -29.58
N GLU A 82 12.53 36.87 -30.63
CA GLU A 82 12.87 38.28 -30.51
C GLU A 82 11.60 39.14 -30.67
N THR A 83 11.35 40.05 -29.72
CA THR A 83 10.15 40.90 -29.71
C THR A 83 10.43 42.23 -29.02
N ASP A 84 9.51 43.16 -29.10
CA ASP A 84 9.53 44.45 -28.41
C ASP A 84 9.27 44.28 -26.88
N ASN A 85 9.38 45.36 -26.12
CA ASN A 85 9.21 45.30 -24.65
C ASN A 85 7.84 44.80 -24.21
N ALA A 86 6.77 45.05 -24.96
CA ALA A 86 5.42 44.59 -24.65
C ALA A 86 5.27 43.09 -24.91
N GLY A 87 5.79 42.62 -26.04
CA GLY A 87 5.84 41.20 -26.39
C GLY A 87 6.73 40.41 -25.44
N PHE A 88 7.87 40.96 -24.98
CA PHE A 88 8.75 40.33 -23.97
C PHE A 88 8.03 40.05 -22.69
N SER A 89 7.20 40.96 -22.18
CA SER A 89 6.41 40.77 -20.96
C SER A 89 5.42 39.59 -21.08
N LEU A 90 4.76 39.49 -22.27
CA LEU A 90 3.81 38.39 -22.53
C LEU A 90 4.52 37.04 -22.67
N LEU A 91 5.69 36.99 -23.30
CA LEU A 91 6.47 35.78 -23.43
C LEU A 91 6.97 35.28 -22.06
N LYS A 92 7.43 36.19 -21.16
CA LYS A 92 7.85 35.86 -19.82
C LYS A 92 6.69 35.34 -18.96
N GLU A 93 5.49 35.86 -19.14
CA GLU A 93 4.29 35.33 -18.49
C GLU A 93 3.96 33.93 -19.01
N ALA A 94 4.06 33.68 -20.31
CA ALA A 94 3.86 32.36 -20.91
C ALA A 94 4.87 31.33 -20.41
N GLU A 95 6.15 31.70 -20.26
CA GLU A 95 7.17 30.82 -19.64
C GLU A 95 6.80 30.45 -18.22
N THR A 96 6.32 31.41 -17.43
CA THR A 96 5.90 31.17 -16.04
C THR A 96 4.76 30.15 -15.98
N TYR A 97 3.78 30.26 -16.89
CA TYR A 97 2.69 29.27 -16.95
C TYR A 97 3.18 27.89 -17.39
N ILE A 98 4.13 27.82 -18.30
CA ILE A 98 4.74 26.53 -18.70
C ILE A 98 5.47 25.88 -17.52
N ASP A 99 6.27 26.63 -16.77
CA ASP A 99 6.96 26.14 -15.59
C ASP A 99 5.97 25.65 -14.50
N GLU A 100 4.86 26.35 -14.34
CA GLU A 100 3.79 25.93 -13.45
C GLU A 100 3.15 24.60 -13.91
N VAL A 101 2.87 24.46 -15.21
CA VAL A 101 2.33 23.22 -15.79
C VAL A 101 3.30 22.06 -15.63
N ILE A 102 4.60 22.26 -15.92
CA ILE A 102 5.65 21.24 -15.73
C ILE A 102 5.69 20.81 -14.26
N SER A 103 5.64 21.75 -13.33
CA SER A 103 5.65 21.48 -11.90
C SER A 103 4.42 20.67 -11.46
N LYS A 104 3.25 21.02 -11.95
CA LYS A 104 2.00 20.29 -11.69
C LYS A 104 2.03 18.88 -12.27
N LEU A 105 2.53 18.70 -13.50
CA LEU A 105 2.67 17.38 -14.12
C LEU A 105 3.63 16.48 -13.31
N ARG A 106 4.78 17.01 -12.90
CA ARG A 106 5.71 16.27 -12.03
C ARG A 106 5.06 15.85 -10.71
N LEU A 107 4.29 16.75 -10.10
CA LEU A 107 3.55 16.43 -8.87
C LEU A 107 2.54 15.31 -9.09
N ILE A 108 1.80 15.33 -10.19
CA ILE A 108 0.83 14.28 -10.54
C ILE A 108 1.54 12.96 -10.79
N ALA A 109 2.59 12.95 -11.60
CA ALA A 109 3.37 11.75 -11.89
C ALA A 109 3.97 11.13 -10.61
N ASN A 110 4.56 11.95 -9.73
CA ASN A 110 5.09 11.50 -8.43
C ASN A 110 3.99 10.95 -7.50
N ASN A 111 2.78 11.50 -7.56
CA ASN A 111 1.64 10.98 -6.79
C ASN A 111 1.12 9.65 -7.35
N LEU A 112 1.15 9.48 -8.67
CA LEU A 112 0.76 8.23 -9.32
C LEU A 112 1.78 7.13 -9.04
N LEU A 113 3.03 7.33 -9.42
CA LEU A 113 4.17 6.45 -9.09
C LEU A 113 5.46 7.24 -9.25
N PRO A 114 6.27 7.45 -8.18
CA PRO A 114 7.51 8.19 -8.33
C PRO A 114 8.45 7.51 -9.33
N PRO A 115 8.89 8.22 -10.39
CA PRO A 115 9.83 7.64 -11.36
C PRO A 115 11.17 7.23 -10.72
N THR A 116 11.52 7.86 -9.60
CA THR A 116 12.71 7.55 -8.80
C THR A 116 12.66 6.15 -8.20
N LEU A 117 11.46 5.59 -7.94
CA LEU A 117 11.31 4.27 -7.37
C LEU A 117 11.92 3.16 -8.24
N MET A 118 11.69 3.24 -9.55
CA MET A 118 12.25 2.27 -10.52
C MET A 118 13.71 2.54 -10.85
N ARG A 119 14.14 3.81 -10.79
CA ARG A 119 15.50 4.23 -11.20
C ARG A 119 16.50 4.22 -10.05
N LYS A 120 16.10 4.59 -8.84
CA LYS A 120 16.97 4.79 -7.67
C LYS A 120 16.62 3.87 -6.49
N GLY A 121 15.53 3.10 -6.60
CA GLY A 121 15.08 2.15 -5.58
C GLY A 121 14.28 2.77 -4.44
N ILE A 122 13.88 1.87 -3.52
CA ILE A 122 12.93 2.19 -2.45
C ILE A 122 13.50 3.17 -1.42
N VAL A 123 14.74 2.98 -0.99
CA VAL A 123 15.38 3.80 0.06
C VAL A 123 15.40 5.27 -0.35
N PHE A 124 15.99 5.55 -1.52
CA PHE A 124 16.08 6.91 -2.05
C PHE A 124 14.70 7.57 -2.21
N THR A 125 13.72 6.79 -2.69
CA THR A 125 12.36 7.32 -2.93
C THR A 125 11.64 7.63 -1.63
N VAL A 126 11.84 6.84 -0.58
CA VAL A 126 11.29 7.11 0.76
C VAL A 126 11.93 8.34 1.37
N GLU A 127 13.26 8.51 1.26
CA GLU A 127 13.95 9.72 1.74
C GLU A 127 13.43 10.98 1.03
N GLU A 128 13.32 10.95 -0.30
CA GLU A 128 12.77 12.06 -1.10
C GLU A 128 11.33 12.39 -0.67
N PHE A 129 10.48 11.37 -0.46
CA PHE A 129 9.11 11.55 -0.01
C PHE A 129 9.04 12.18 1.40
N ILE A 130 9.87 11.72 2.32
CA ILE A 130 9.95 12.29 3.69
C ILE A 130 10.40 13.75 3.64
N GLN A 131 11.40 14.11 2.83
CA GLN A 131 11.85 15.49 2.66
C GLN A 131 10.74 16.40 2.12
N GLN A 132 9.95 15.94 1.15
CA GLN A 132 8.81 16.68 0.62
C GLN A 132 7.73 16.89 1.69
N MET A 133 7.51 15.91 2.57
CA MET A 133 6.55 16.01 3.67
C MET A 133 7.02 16.94 4.79
N ALA A 134 8.32 16.96 5.09
CA ALA A 134 8.89 17.79 6.16
C ALA A 134 8.73 19.30 5.91
N GLY A 135 8.72 19.74 4.65
CA GLY A 135 8.49 21.16 4.29
C GLY A 135 7.09 21.69 4.64
N ASN A 136 6.11 20.81 4.77
CA ASN A 136 4.69 21.16 4.97
C ASN A 136 4.13 20.78 6.35
N ASN A 137 4.88 20.01 7.18
CA ASN A 137 4.39 19.45 8.43
C ASN A 137 5.32 19.72 9.61
N LYS A 138 4.74 19.84 10.82
CA LYS A 138 5.51 20.01 12.07
C LYS A 138 6.07 18.67 12.63
N MET A 139 5.68 17.55 12.07
CA MET A 139 6.11 16.21 12.54
C MET A 139 7.51 15.89 12.02
N LYS A 140 8.41 15.49 12.92
CA LYS A 140 9.75 15.01 12.57
C LYS A 140 9.68 13.54 12.23
N ILE A 141 10.13 13.17 11.02
CA ILE A 141 10.20 11.79 10.56
C ILE A 141 11.66 11.36 10.48
N ASN A 142 12.03 10.33 11.24
CA ASN A 142 13.35 9.71 11.20
C ASN A 142 13.26 8.43 10.39
N PHE A 143 14.11 8.28 9.38
CA PHE A 143 14.20 7.06 8.57
C PHE A 143 15.56 6.42 8.75
N SER A 144 15.58 5.13 9.07
CA SER A 144 16.78 4.32 9.21
C SER A 144 16.66 3.04 8.37
N TYR A 145 17.76 2.59 7.82
CA TYR A 145 17.82 1.38 7.00
C TYR A 145 19.21 0.74 7.07
N ASN A 146 19.29 -0.54 6.75
CA ASN A 146 20.56 -1.22 6.49
C ASN A 146 20.77 -1.41 4.97
N ASP A 147 21.68 -2.31 4.56
CA ASP A 147 21.91 -2.62 3.15
C ASP A 147 20.70 -3.33 2.52
N VAL A 148 19.67 -2.56 2.13
CA VAL A 148 18.50 -3.04 1.44
C VAL A 148 18.86 -3.32 -0.03
N PRO A 149 18.76 -4.58 -0.51
CA PRO A 149 19.09 -4.91 -1.89
C PRO A 149 18.08 -4.32 -2.87
N SER A 150 18.39 -4.39 -4.17
CA SER A 150 17.41 -4.05 -5.21
C SER A 150 16.22 -4.97 -5.11
N LEU A 151 15.03 -4.39 -4.96
CA LEU A 151 13.77 -5.12 -4.80
C LEU A 151 13.08 -5.32 -6.14
N GLU A 152 12.35 -6.41 -6.29
CA GLU A 152 11.46 -6.60 -7.44
C GLU A 152 10.47 -5.42 -7.58
N PRO A 153 10.10 -5.01 -8.81
CA PRO A 153 9.21 -3.86 -9.04
C PRO A 153 7.89 -3.92 -8.26
N ASN A 154 7.25 -5.08 -8.25
CA ASN A 154 6.00 -5.27 -7.51
C ASN A 154 6.16 -5.09 -6.00
N LEU A 155 7.26 -5.62 -5.42
CA LEU A 155 7.59 -5.44 -4.01
C LEU A 155 7.87 -3.97 -3.70
N SER A 156 8.69 -3.29 -4.52
CA SER A 156 9.03 -1.88 -4.37
C SER A 156 7.79 -0.99 -4.37
N VAL A 157 6.89 -1.16 -5.34
CA VAL A 157 5.67 -0.35 -5.48
C VAL A 157 4.75 -0.54 -4.28
N ASN A 158 4.45 -1.78 -3.93
CA ASN A 158 3.53 -2.05 -2.82
C ASN A 158 4.11 -1.63 -1.46
N LEU A 159 5.41 -1.84 -1.24
CA LEU A 159 6.10 -1.37 -0.05
C LEU A 159 6.07 0.16 0.06
N PHE A 160 6.36 0.88 -1.03
CA PHE A 160 6.27 2.34 -1.06
C PHE A 160 4.85 2.82 -0.75
N ARG A 161 3.81 2.15 -1.30
CA ARG A 161 2.41 2.47 -0.99
C ARG A 161 2.07 2.27 0.48
N ILE A 162 2.57 1.20 1.08
CA ILE A 162 2.40 0.92 2.52
C ILE A 162 3.04 2.04 3.34
N ILE A 163 4.31 2.37 3.08
CA ILE A 163 5.04 3.43 3.79
C ILE A 163 4.31 4.78 3.64
N LYS A 164 3.93 5.14 2.41
CA LYS A 164 3.20 6.36 2.12
C LYS A 164 1.88 6.45 2.90
N GLU A 165 1.12 5.37 2.96
CA GLU A 165 -0.15 5.30 3.69
C GLU A 165 0.06 5.45 5.20
N ILE A 166 1.07 4.78 5.76
CA ILE A 166 1.40 4.89 7.19
C ILE A 166 1.81 6.33 7.54
N ILE A 167 2.67 6.96 6.73
CA ILE A 167 3.07 8.36 6.93
C ILE A 167 1.85 9.29 6.82
N HIS A 168 0.99 9.11 5.81
CA HIS A 168 -0.23 9.93 5.67
C HIS A 168 -1.17 9.77 6.86
N ASN A 169 -1.33 8.56 7.40
CA ASN A 169 -2.15 8.32 8.58
C ASN A 169 -1.58 9.04 9.80
N ALA A 170 -0.27 8.97 10.01
CA ALA A 170 0.39 9.69 11.09
C ALA A 170 0.21 11.22 10.94
N VAL A 171 0.51 11.79 9.77
CA VAL A 171 0.38 13.23 9.53
C VAL A 171 -1.05 13.73 9.69
N LYS A 172 -2.04 12.96 9.20
CA LYS A 172 -3.42 13.42 9.11
C LYS A 172 -4.23 13.19 10.38
N HIS A 173 -3.92 12.13 11.11
CA HIS A 173 -4.80 11.63 12.17
C HIS A 173 -4.13 11.50 13.54
N SER A 174 -2.79 11.35 13.60
CA SER A 174 -2.15 11.02 14.88
C SER A 174 -1.82 12.24 15.76
N HIS A 175 -1.69 13.43 15.17
CA HIS A 175 -1.11 14.61 15.85
C HIS A 175 0.28 14.34 16.47
N ALA A 176 1.01 13.37 15.93
CA ALA A 176 2.33 13.02 16.40
C ALA A 176 3.35 14.13 16.16
N GLN A 177 4.30 14.25 17.08
CA GLN A 177 5.46 15.14 16.92
C GLN A 177 6.63 14.42 16.28
N ASN A 178 6.75 13.11 16.52
CA ASN A 178 7.84 12.28 16.02
C ASN A 178 7.30 10.98 15.42
N MET A 179 7.93 10.57 14.33
CA MET A 179 7.70 9.27 13.70
C MET A 179 9.05 8.64 13.37
N ASN A 180 9.20 7.35 13.67
CA ASN A 180 10.36 6.57 13.30
C ASN A 180 9.96 5.50 12.29
N ILE A 181 10.75 5.38 11.25
CA ILE A 181 10.60 4.37 10.20
C ILE A 181 11.92 3.62 10.08
N SER A 182 11.88 2.30 10.12
CA SER A 182 13.05 1.46 9.94
C SER A 182 12.80 0.39 8.88
N LEU A 183 13.73 0.24 7.93
CA LEU A 183 13.66 -0.75 6.87
C LEU A 183 14.89 -1.66 6.96
N ILE A 184 14.70 -2.92 7.31
CA ILE A 184 15.77 -3.87 7.62
C ILE A 184 15.66 -5.08 6.71
N ALA A 185 16.72 -5.38 5.95
CA ALA A 185 16.84 -6.60 5.17
C ALA A 185 17.72 -7.60 5.92
N ALA A 186 17.19 -8.76 6.29
CA ALA A 186 17.93 -9.82 6.97
C ALA A 186 17.27 -11.20 6.71
N ASN A 187 18.05 -12.26 6.64
CA ASN A 187 17.57 -13.63 6.59
C ASN A 187 16.48 -13.90 5.52
N ASN A 188 16.65 -13.38 4.32
CA ASN A 188 15.67 -13.45 3.23
C ASN A 188 14.30 -12.84 3.57
N LYS A 189 14.27 -11.93 4.52
CA LYS A 189 13.11 -11.12 4.90
C LYS A 189 13.43 -9.64 4.83
N LEU A 190 12.43 -8.87 4.52
CA LEU A 190 12.44 -7.41 4.60
C LEU A 190 11.45 -7.01 5.70
N GLN A 191 11.94 -6.33 6.72
CA GLN A 191 11.13 -5.87 7.84
C GLN A 191 10.99 -4.35 7.76
N LEU A 192 9.74 -3.88 7.76
CA LEU A 192 9.38 -2.48 7.90
C LEU A 192 8.80 -2.27 9.30
N ILE A 193 9.41 -1.40 10.07
CA ILE A 193 8.93 -0.98 11.39
C ILE A 193 8.61 0.50 11.32
N CYS A 194 7.39 0.88 11.72
CA CYS A 194 6.97 2.27 11.81
C CYS A 194 6.34 2.53 13.17
N SER A 195 6.72 3.62 13.83
CA SER A 195 6.11 4.04 15.09
C SER A 195 5.93 5.55 15.14
N ASP A 196 4.82 6.01 15.67
CA ASP A 196 4.56 7.41 15.97
C ASP A 196 4.15 7.60 17.43
N ASN A 197 4.38 8.80 17.96
CA ASN A 197 4.02 9.18 19.33
C ASN A 197 2.72 10.01 19.39
N GLY A 198 1.78 9.72 18.50
CA GLY A 198 0.53 10.46 18.41
C GLY A 198 -0.58 9.93 19.30
N GLY A 199 -1.81 10.33 18.99
CA GLY A 199 -2.99 9.97 19.78
C GLY A 199 -3.44 8.53 19.69
N GLY A 200 -2.85 7.71 18.79
CA GLY A 200 -3.26 6.32 18.59
C GLY A 200 -4.74 6.15 18.24
N PHE A 201 -5.19 4.91 18.23
CA PHE A 201 -6.60 4.54 18.00
C PHE A 201 -6.89 3.13 18.55
N ASN A 202 -8.15 2.83 18.78
CA ASN A 202 -8.56 1.47 19.19
C ASN A 202 -8.49 0.52 17.97
N TYR A 203 -7.35 -0.18 17.84
CA TYR A 203 -7.11 -1.10 16.73
C TYR A 203 -8.11 -2.26 16.68
N SER A 204 -8.47 -2.86 17.83
CA SER A 204 -9.41 -3.97 17.89
C SER A 204 -10.81 -3.58 17.40
N HIS A 205 -11.24 -2.36 17.68
CA HIS A 205 -12.49 -1.81 17.18
C HIS A 205 -12.42 -1.52 15.68
N ALA A 206 -11.34 -0.89 15.21
CA ALA A 206 -11.14 -0.56 13.80
C ALA A 206 -11.07 -1.83 12.93
N GLN A 207 -10.44 -2.89 13.41
CA GLN A 207 -10.36 -4.18 12.72
C GLN A 207 -11.73 -4.85 12.59
N LYS A 208 -12.53 -4.88 13.65
CA LYS A 208 -13.89 -5.48 13.64
C LYS A 208 -14.88 -4.70 12.78
N ALA A 209 -14.81 -3.38 12.84
CA ALA A 209 -15.70 -2.48 12.10
C ALA A 209 -15.31 -2.33 10.63
N GLN A 210 -14.17 -2.89 10.20
CA GLN A 210 -13.57 -2.68 8.86
C GLN A 210 -13.51 -1.19 8.47
N THR A 211 -13.40 -0.32 9.47
CA THR A 211 -13.37 1.13 9.30
C THR A 211 -11.96 1.58 8.94
N GLY A 212 -11.88 2.44 7.91
CA GLY A 212 -10.63 3.03 7.45
C GLY A 212 -10.06 2.35 6.20
N LEU A 213 -10.28 3.00 5.04
CA LEU A 213 -9.71 2.54 3.76
C LEU A 213 -8.19 2.39 3.82
N GLY A 214 -7.51 3.25 4.58
CA GLY A 214 -6.06 3.25 4.72
C GLY A 214 -5.51 1.97 5.36
N LEU A 215 -6.05 1.58 6.51
CA LEU A 215 -5.61 0.37 7.21
C LEU A 215 -5.90 -0.89 6.38
N ARG A 216 -7.06 -0.93 5.69
CA ARG A 216 -7.41 -2.00 4.77
C ARG A 216 -6.44 -2.08 3.59
N ASN A 217 -5.99 -0.93 3.06
CA ASN A 217 -5.01 -0.87 1.99
C ASN A 217 -3.65 -1.43 2.43
N ILE A 218 -3.18 -1.05 3.64
CA ILE A 218 -1.95 -1.61 4.23
C ILE A 218 -2.07 -3.13 4.33
N TRP A 219 -3.17 -3.62 4.89
CA TRP A 219 -3.43 -5.05 5.09
C TRP A 219 -3.44 -5.82 3.76
N SER A 220 -4.24 -5.36 2.79
CA SER A 220 -4.38 -6.01 1.48
C SER A 220 -3.06 -6.06 0.71
N ARG A 221 -2.24 -5.01 0.79
CA ARG A 221 -0.92 -4.98 0.14
C ARG A 221 0.08 -5.88 0.84
N THR A 222 0.08 -5.94 2.17
CA THR A 222 0.92 -6.88 2.91
C THR A 222 0.58 -8.33 2.54
N GLU A 223 -0.71 -8.65 2.46
CA GLU A 223 -1.18 -9.98 2.05
C GLU A 223 -0.83 -10.30 0.58
N LEU A 224 -0.97 -9.32 -0.33
CA LEU A 224 -0.54 -9.44 -1.73
C LEU A 224 0.95 -9.81 -1.83
N LEU A 225 1.78 -9.25 -0.97
CA LEU A 225 3.21 -9.52 -0.88
C LEU A 225 3.54 -10.80 -0.10
N LYS A 226 2.52 -11.55 0.36
CA LYS A 226 2.66 -12.75 1.21
C LYS A 226 3.41 -12.46 2.51
N GLY A 227 3.24 -11.26 3.04
CA GLY A 227 3.83 -10.81 4.28
C GLY A 227 2.90 -10.94 5.47
N GLU A 228 3.43 -10.61 6.63
CA GLU A 228 2.73 -10.57 7.90
C GLU A 228 2.68 -9.12 8.42
N LEU A 229 1.52 -8.69 8.89
CA LEU A 229 1.30 -7.37 9.46
C LEU A 229 0.92 -7.51 10.93
N PHE A 230 1.69 -6.87 11.79
CA PHE A 230 1.39 -6.66 13.20
C PHE A 230 1.17 -5.16 13.45
N VAL A 231 0.09 -4.82 14.18
CA VAL A 231 -0.25 -3.44 14.52
C VAL A 231 -0.64 -3.37 15.98
N GLU A 232 -0.01 -2.46 16.70
CA GLU A 232 -0.40 -2.06 18.06
C GLU A 232 -0.78 -0.58 18.04
N SER A 233 -1.93 -0.25 18.59
CA SER A 233 -2.36 1.12 18.80
C SER A 233 -3.44 1.17 19.88
N GLU A 234 -3.24 2.07 20.83
CA GLU A 234 -4.20 2.41 21.87
C GLU A 234 -4.35 3.93 21.95
N ALA A 235 -5.51 4.39 22.42
CA ALA A 235 -5.79 5.82 22.53
C ALA A 235 -4.82 6.48 23.50
N GLY A 236 -4.05 7.44 23.03
CA GLY A 236 -3.03 8.18 23.78
C GLY A 236 -1.62 7.62 23.71
N GLU A 237 -1.39 6.42 23.14
CA GLU A 237 -0.09 5.74 23.16
C GLU A 237 0.62 5.69 21.80
N GLY A 238 0.04 6.33 20.77
CA GLY A 238 0.57 6.32 19.42
C GLY A 238 0.25 5.04 18.64
N THR A 239 0.98 4.81 17.57
CA THR A 239 0.78 3.63 16.72
C THR A 239 2.10 2.98 16.36
N TYR A 240 2.12 1.65 16.40
CA TYR A 240 3.23 0.82 16.00
C TYR A 240 2.80 -0.16 14.91
N TYR A 241 3.58 -0.21 13.83
CA TYR A 241 3.43 -1.18 12.74
C TYR A 241 4.72 -1.99 12.62
N CYS A 242 4.59 -3.31 12.51
CA CYS A 242 5.65 -4.20 12.10
C CYS A 242 5.17 -5.06 10.93
N ILE A 243 5.87 -4.96 9.79
CA ILE A 243 5.53 -5.68 8.56
C ILE A 243 6.73 -6.50 8.14
N GLU A 244 6.54 -7.82 8.05
CA GLU A 244 7.55 -8.74 7.54
C GLU A 244 7.15 -9.22 6.15
N LEU A 245 8.06 -9.06 5.18
CA LEU A 245 7.87 -9.45 3.79
C LEU A 245 8.94 -10.46 3.37
N PRO A 246 8.60 -11.49 2.59
CA PRO A 246 9.60 -12.37 2.01
C PRO A 246 10.46 -11.60 1.01
N LEU A 247 11.78 -11.65 1.17
CA LEU A 247 12.72 -11.01 0.29
C LEU A 247 13.17 -12.03 -0.78
N LYS A 248 12.70 -11.86 -2.01
CA LYS A 248 13.25 -12.56 -3.16
C LYS A 248 14.37 -11.69 -3.72
N ILE A 249 15.60 -12.14 -3.58
CA ILE A 249 16.75 -11.49 -4.21
C ILE A 249 16.68 -11.80 -5.71
N MET A 250 16.73 -10.77 -6.54
CA MET A 250 16.93 -10.95 -7.98
C MET A 250 18.35 -11.53 -8.16
N THR A 251 18.44 -12.79 -8.53
CA THR A 251 19.70 -13.45 -8.96
C THR A 251 20.01 -13.07 -10.39
#